data_f648bcf15dbb106d6afe58cfb2d72039
#
_entry.id   f648bcf15dbb106d6afe58cfb2d72039
#
_cell.length_a   1.000
_cell.length_b   1.000
_cell.length_c   1.000
_cell.angle_alpha   90.00
_cell.angle_beta   90.00
_cell.angle_gamma   90.00
#
_symmetry.space_group_name_H-M   'P 1'
#
loop_
_entity.id
_entity.type
_entity.pdbx_description
1 polymer ?
#
loop_
_entity_poly.entity_id
_entity_poly.type
_entity_poly.pdbx_seq_one_letter_code
_entity_poly.pdbx_strand_id
1 'polypeptide(L)'
;TSDIPANILIMLDTSGSMNDKLYSSVQVYYPLDVATDSAGNVYVMEYYNNRIKVFDSSGAYLRSFGGYGNGCNQWQYARQFIIYNDVIYIADTYGRKVKSITLTGQCKDIWSTSQYPHAIAANSNYVFVGHPSNSISVLDHRLNQRSTESISSNYLSYAWGMSINSAGNRLAIADYNKNQVVEFSISGTSLSYTQRTNSSYSSSNGYYRRPTDTGYDSSGNIYALDLYNHRIQKKNSSLAYQTKTGS
;
A
#
# COMPACT_ATOMS: atom_id res chain seq x y z
N THR A 1 19.40 -6.06 13.28
CA THR A 1 18.34 -5.10 12.96
C THR A 1 17.70 -5.56 11.68
N SER A 2 16.43 -5.98 11.74
CA SER A 2 15.70 -6.47 10.57
C SER A 2 15.43 -5.31 9.62
N ASP A 3 15.91 -5.40 8.37
CA ASP A 3 15.67 -4.43 7.30
C ASP A 3 14.23 -4.49 6.73
N ILE A 4 13.25 -4.91 7.52
CA ILE A 4 11.85 -4.93 7.10
C ILE A 4 11.33 -3.48 7.16
N PRO A 5 10.82 -2.92 6.06
CA PRO A 5 10.19 -1.60 6.08
C PRO A 5 9.11 -1.52 7.15
N ALA A 6 9.07 -0.42 7.90
CA ALA A 6 8.17 -0.26 9.06
C ALA A 6 6.67 -0.47 8.71
N ASN A 7 6.28 -0.12 7.50
CA ASN A 7 4.92 -0.26 6.98
C ASN A 7 4.49 -1.71 6.68
N ILE A 8 5.39 -2.69 6.69
CA ILE A 8 5.03 -4.11 6.48
C ILE A 8 4.87 -4.85 7.80
N LEU A 9 5.52 -4.40 8.87
CA LEU A 9 5.63 -5.13 10.13
C LEU A 9 4.32 -5.24 10.93
N ILE A 10 3.40 -4.31 10.75
CA ILE A 10 2.17 -4.20 11.55
C ILE A 10 1.03 -5.08 10.99
N MET A 11 1.11 -5.48 9.73
CA MET A 11 -0.02 -6.12 9.03
C MET A 11 -0.15 -7.64 9.22
N LEU A 12 0.80 -8.30 9.88
CA LEU A 12 0.79 -9.78 9.99
C LEU A 12 -0.08 -10.32 11.12
N ASP A 13 -0.37 -9.54 12.13
CA ASP A 13 -1.11 -10.04 13.28
C ASP A 13 -2.49 -9.39 13.35
N THR A 14 -3.49 -10.05 12.77
CA THR A 14 -4.91 -9.76 12.98
C THR A 14 -5.48 -10.55 14.15
N SER A 15 -4.66 -11.31 14.88
CA SER A 15 -5.07 -12.06 16.07
C SER A 15 -5.28 -11.14 17.27
N GLY A 16 -6.11 -11.57 18.23
CA GLY A 16 -6.36 -10.81 19.46
C GLY A 16 -5.13 -10.52 20.33
N SER A 17 -3.95 -11.08 19.98
CA SER A 17 -2.68 -10.85 20.68
C SER A 17 -2.06 -9.47 20.43
N MET A 18 -2.47 -8.75 19.38
CA MET A 18 -2.09 -7.34 19.19
C MET A 18 -2.65 -6.39 20.26
N ASN A 19 -3.55 -6.88 21.09
CA ASN A 19 -4.11 -6.08 22.19
C ASN A 19 -3.13 -5.77 23.32
N ASP A 20 -1.98 -6.45 23.39
CA ASP A 20 -1.20 -6.47 24.63
C ASP A 20 0.04 -5.56 24.66
N LYS A 21 0.42 -4.87 23.59
CA LYS A 21 1.73 -4.15 23.57
C LYS A 21 1.82 -2.78 22.88
N LEU A 22 0.73 -2.18 22.44
CA LEU A 22 0.77 -0.74 22.21
C LEU A 22 0.45 -0.07 23.55
N TYR A 23 1.42 0.58 24.16
CA TYR A 23 1.39 1.20 25.49
C TYR A 23 0.36 2.34 25.66
N SER A 24 -0.64 2.44 24.82
CA SER A 24 -1.76 3.35 24.98
C SER A 24 -3.06 2.57 25.14
N SER A 25 -3.97 3.04 25.99
CA SER A 25 -5.35 2.56 26.12
C SER A 25 -6.18 2.68 24.83
N VAL A 26 -5.56 3.05 23.73
CA VAL A 26 -6.18 3.29 22.42
C VAL A 26 -5.96 2.07 21.53
N GLN A 27 -6.89 1.13 21.58
CA GLN A 27 -6.90 -0.03 20.71
C GLN A 27 -7.00 0.38 19.23
N VAL A 28 -6.25 -0.31 18.36
CA VAL A 28 -6.42 -0.25 16.91
C VAL A 28 -7.41 -1.33 16.49
N TYR A 29 -8.43 -0.96 15.71
CA TYR A 29 -9.51 -1.87 15.32
C TYR A 29 -9.48 -2.14 13.82
N TYR A 30 -9.29 -3.40 13.43
CA TYR A 30 -9.15 -3.85 12.03
C TYR A 30 -8.16 -2.99 11.22
N PRO A 31 -6.86 -2.96 11.60
CA PRO A 31 -5.85 -2.26 10.84
C PRO A 31 -5.70 -2.91 9.47
N LEU A 32 -5.68 -2.10 8.43
CA LEU A 32 -5.53 -2.60 7.07
C LEU A 32 -4.22 -2.14 6.43
N ASP A 33 -3.77 -0.93 6.77
CA ASP A 33 -2.57 -0.35 6.18
C ASP A 33 -1.86 0.59 7.16
N VAL A 34 -0.56 0.81 6.94
CA VAL A 34 0.30 1.62 7.80
C VAL A 34 1.32 2.38 6.99
N ALA A 35 1.59 3.62 7.39
CA ALA A 35 2.66 4.44 6.83
C ALA A 35 3.35 5.26 7.93
N THR A 36 4.54 5.75 7.66
CA THR A 36 5.28 6.65 8.55
C THR A 36 5.55 7.98 7.88
N ASP A 37 5.53 9.07 8.67
CA ASP A 37 5.96 10.38 8.19
C ASP A 37 7.49 10.56 8.36
N SER A 38 7.99 11.70 7.91
CA SER A 38 9.43 12.05 8.00
C SER A 38 9.93 12.23 9.44
N ALA A 39 9.03 12.45 10.40
CA ALA A 39 9.35 12.54 11.83
C ALA A 39 9.33 11.17 12.54
N GLY A 40 8.98 10.09 11.83
CA GLY A 40 8.86 8.74 12.38
C GLY A 40 7.54 8.47 13.09
N ASN A 41 6.54 9.35 12.98
CA ASN A 41 5.20 9.06 13.48
C ASN A 41 4.55 7.96 12.63
N VAL A 42 3.81 7.07 13.28
CA VAL A 42 3.15 5.92 12.68
C VAL A 42 1.67 6.20 12.47
N TYR A 43 1.21 6.09 11.25
CA TYR A 43 -0.18 6.26 10.84
C TYR A 43 -0.78 4.90 10.54
N VAL A 44 -1.90 4.55 11.17
CA VAL A 44 -2.56 3.26 11.01
C VAL A 44 -3.99 3.47 10.53
N MET A 45 -4.29 2.91 9.36
CA MET A 45 -5.65 2.95 8.79
C MET A 45 -6.51 1.86 9.39
N GLU A 46 -7.61 2.25 10.02
CA GLU A 46 -8.66 1.37 10.52
C GLU A 46 -9.77 1.23 9.46
N TYR A 47 -9.89 0.06 8.86
CA TYR A 47 -10.77 -0.18 7.71
C TYR A 47 -12.25 0.07 8.03
N TYR A 48 -12.80 -0.57 9.05
CA TYR A 48 -14.23 -0.43 9.39
C TYR A 48 -14.56 0.90 10.08
N ASN A 49 -13.60 1.51 10.77
CA ASN A 49 -13.80 2.82 11.39
C ASN A 49 -13.60 3.98 10.42
N ASN A 50 -13.09 3.70 9.20
CA ASN A 50 -12.84 4.71 8.18
C ASN A 50 -12.01 5.88 8.70
N ARG A 51 -10.98 5.61 9.49
CA ARG A 51 -10.13 6.64 10.08
C ARG A 51 -8.66 6.22 10.10
N ILE A 52 -7.80 7.19 10.28
CA ILE A 52 -6.38 6.98 10.53
C ILE A 52 -6.10 7.38 11.99
N LYS A 53 -5.42 6.50 12.73
CA LYS A 53 -4.82 6.80 14.03
C LYS A 53 -3.35 7.11 13.86
N VAL A 54 -2.86 8.07 14.61
CA VAL A 54 -1.46 8.50 14.57
C VAL A 54 -0.83 8.27 15.94
N PHE A 55 0.33 7.65 15.92
CA PHE A 55 1.17 7.40 17.07
C PHE A 55 2.53 8.06 16.83
N ASP A 56 3.21 8.48 17.88
CA ASP A 56 4.60 8.92 17.75
C ASP A 56 5.56 7.72 17.57
N SER A 57 6.86 8.00 17.39
CA SER A 57 7.89 6.98 17.21
C SER A 57 8.09 6.06 18.42
N SER A 58 7.58 6.44 19.60
CA SER A 58 7.58 5.60 20.82
C SER A 58 6.33 4.73 20.95
N GLY A 59 5.33 4.91 20.04
CA GLY A 59 4.05 4.22 20.07
C GLY A 59 2.98 4.91 20.91
N ALA A 60 3.22 6.13 21.44
CA ALA A 60 2.21 6.88 22.15
C ALA A 60 1.18 7.47 21.19
N TYR A 61 -0.10 7.37 21.52
CA TYR A 61 -1.18 7.91 20.70
C TYR A 61 -1.15 9.44 20.66
N LEU A 62 -1.21 9.99 19.47
CA LEU A 62 -1.26 11.44 19.26
C LEU A 62 -2.65 11.95 18.92
N ARG A 63 -3.28 11.36 17.90
CA ARG A 63 -4.58 11.82 17.36
C ARG A 63 -5.19 10.80 16.41
N SER A 64 -6.43 11.05 16.02
CA SER A 64 -7.06 10.39 14.89
C SER A 64 -7.87 11.38 14.06
N PHE A 65 -8.08 11.05 12.78
CA PHE A 65 -8.91 11.80 11.86
C PHE A 65 -9.52 10.87 10.82
N GLY A 66 -10.53 11.36 10.09
CA GLY A 66 -11.31 10.58 9.16
C GLY A 66 -12.74 10.38 9.63
N GLY A 67 -13.41 9.44 9.03
CA GLY A 67 -14.79 9.03 9.30
C GLY A 67 -15.45 8.49 8.03
N TYR A 68 -16.56 7.79 8.18
CA TYR A 68 -17.34 7.33 7.03
C TYR A 68 -18.04 8.50 6.34
N GLY A 69 -17.84 8.66 5.04
CA GLY A 69 -18.52 9.70 4.28
C GLY A 69 -17.86 10.07 2.96
N ASN A 70 -18.39 11.11 2.33
CA ASN A 70 -17.96 11.62 1.03
C ASN A 70 -17.09 12.89 1.10
N GLY A 71 -16.95 13.48 2.27
CA GLY A 71 -16.08 14.64 2.49
C GLY A 71 -14.61 14.32 2.18
N CYS A 72 -13.80 15.35 2.00
CA CYS A 72 -12.41 15.19 1.63
C CYS A 72 -11.57 14.50 2.73
N ASN A 73 -11.90 14.75 4.00
CA ASN A 73 -11.31 14.09 5.16
C ASN A 73 -12.15 12.90 5.69
N GLN A 74 -13.02 12.36 4.86
CA GLN A 74 -13.83 11.17 5.11
C GLN A 74 -13.60 10.18 3.96
N TRP A 75 -13.83 8.89 4.19
CA TRP A 75 -13.74 7.87 3.14
C TRP A 75 -14.68 6.69 3.40
N GLN A 76 -14.82 5.83 2.41
CA GLN A 76 -15.67 4.66 2.46
C GLN A 76 -14.82 3.41 2.22
N TYR A 77 -14.37 2.77 3.30
CA TYR A 77 -13.59 1.53 3.27
C TYR A 77 -12.36 1.64 2.37
N ALA A 78 -11.53 2.66 2.62
CA ALA A 78 -10.25 2.82 1.93
C ALA A 78 -9.35 1.60 2.19
N ARG A 79 -8.59 1.17 1.17
CA ARG A 79 -7.78 -0.04 1.25
C ARG A 79 -6.30 0.22 1.42
N GLN A 80 -5.79 1.25 0.80
CA GLN A 80 -4.40 1.63 0.92
C GLN A 80 -4.27 3.15 1.03
N PHE A 81 -3.29 3.61 1.78
CA PHE A 81 -2.86 5.00 1.80
C PHE A 81 -1.34 5.06 1.83
N ILE A 82 -0.79 6.17 1.43
CA ILE A 82 0.65 6.44 1.51
C ILE A 82 0.88 7.83 2.09
N ILE A 83 2.06 8.05 2.65
CA ILE A 83 2.59 9.37 2.96
C ILE A 83 3.74 9.65 2.01
N TYR A 84 3.63 10.73 1.27
CA TYR A 84 4.67 11.19 0.36
C TYR A 84 4.82 12.71 0.47
N ASN A 85 6.03 13.19 0.79
CA ASN A 85 6.32 14.62 1.01
C ASN A 85 5.30 15.28 1.96
N ASP A 86 5.05 14.65 3.11
CA ASP A 86 4.12 15.11 4.15
C ASP A 86 2.66 15.32 3.68
N VAL A 87 2.29 14.64 2.60
CA VAL A 87 0.91 14.54 2.11
C VAL A 87 0.46 13.09 2.22
N ILE A 88 -0.72 12.88 2.77
CA ILE A 88 -1.38 11.58 2.82
C ILE A 88 -2.25 11.45 1.56
N TYR A 89 -2.03 10.41 0.78
CA TYR A 89 -2.86 10.02 -0.37
C TYR A 89 -3.63 8.76 -0.02
N ILE A 90 -4.94 8.75 -0.22
CA ILE A 90 -5.86 7.69 0.22
C ILE A 90 -6.60 7.12 -0.97
N ALA A 91 -6.52 5.81 -1.18
CA ALA A 91 -7.35 5.07 -2.11
C ALA A 91 -8.71 4.78 -1.47
N ASP A 92 -9.66 5.70 -1.60
CA ASP A 92 -11.03 5.61 -1.07
C ASP A 92 -11.86 4.68 -1.96
N THR A 93 -11.73 3.38 -1.69
CA THR A 93 -12.18 2.31 -2.59
C THR A 93 -13.67 2.40 -2.93
N TYR A 94 -14.54 2.35 -1.94
CA TYR A 94 -15.98 2.38 -2.19
C TYR A 94 -16.53 3.79 -2.43
N GLY A 95 -15.79 4.82 -2.00
CA GLY A 95 -16.04 6.20 -2.38
C GLY A 95 -15.70 6.50 -3.85
N ARG A 96 -14.97 5.59 -4.53
CA ARG A 96 -14.47 5.75 -5.92
C ARG A 96 -13.71 7.07 -6.09
N LYS A 97 -12.81 7.34 -5.14
CA LYS A 97 -12.02 8.58 -5.10
C LYS A 97 -10.60 8.30 -4.68
N VAL A 98 -9.70 9.15 -5.11
CA VAL A 98 -8.43 9.34 -4.44
C VAL A 98 -8.48 10.71 -3.77
N LYS A 99 -8.02 10.78 -2.54
CA LYS A 99 -8.01 12.01 -1.76
C LYS A 99 -6.61 12.30 -1.29
N SER A 100 -6.23 13.57 -1.27
CA SER A 100 -5.02 14.02 -0.61
C SER A 100 -5.38 14.92 0.57
N ILE A 101 -4.71 14.68 1.70
CA ILE A 101 -4.90 15.44 2.93
C ILE A 101 -3.54 15.74 3.57
N THR A 102 -3.50 16.72 4.46
CA THR A 102 -2.30 17.00 5.26
C THR A 102 -2.09 15.91 6.33
N LEU A 103 -0.93 15.90 6.98
CA LEU A 103 -0.64 15.03 8.12
C LEU A 103 -1.59 15.25 9.32
N THR A 104 -2.32 16.36 9.33
CA THR A 104 -3.33 16.69 10.35
C THR A 104 -4.77 16.39 9.92
N GLY A 105 -4.97 15.82 8.72
CA GLY A 105 -6.28 15.45 8.19
C GLY A 105 -7.03 16.58 7.46
N GLN A 106 -6.38 17.70 7.16
CA GLN A 106 -7.00 18.78 6.39
C GLN A 106 -7.04 18.45 4.90
N CYS A 107 -8.16 18.73 4.26
CA CYS A 107 -8.35 18.51 2.82
C CYS A 107 -7.36 19.27 1.94
N LYS A 108 -6.86 18.61 0.90
CA LYS A 108 -6.10 19.22 -0.19
C LYS A 108 -6.84 19.04 -1.52
N ASP A 109 -6.86 17.84 -2.08
CA ASP A 109 -7.42 17.57 -3.39
C ASP A 109 -8.24 16.28 -3.40
N ILE A 110 -9.16 16.16 -4.38
CA ILE A 110 -9.97 14.98 -4.63
C ILE A 110 -9.97 14.68 -6.13
N TRP A 111 -9.68 13.43 -6.48
CA TRP A 111 -9.95 12.88 -7.81
C TRP A 111 -11.06 11.83 -7.73
N SER A 112 -12.03 11.90 -8.64
CA SER A 112 -13.13 10.93 -8.76
C SER A 112 -12.93 10.03 -9.96
N THR A 113 -13.25 8.75 -9.80
CA THR A 113 -13.11 7.73 -10.85
C THR A 113 -14.36 6.85 -10.92
N SER A 114 -14.60 6.23 -12.07
CA SER A 114 -15.63 5.20 -12.21
C SER A 114 -15.21 3.85 -11.65
N GLN A 115 -13.90 3.64 -11.42
CA GLN A 115 -13.34 2.40 -10.91
C GLN A 115 -13.21 2.45 -9.37
N TYR A 116 -12.87 1.32 -8.78
CA TYR A 116 -12.54 1.20 -7.35
C TYR A 116 -11.03 1.34 -7.17
N PRO A 117 -10.50 2.47 -6.65
CA PRO A 117 -9.07 2.55 -6.35
C PRO A 117 -8.74 1.61 -5.18
N HIS A 118 -7.82 0.69 -5.38
CA HIS A 118 -7.42 -0.28 -4.37
C HIS A 118 -6.01 -0.03 -3.83
N ALA A 119 -5.08 0.26 -4.73
CA ALA A 119 -3.68 0.42 -4.43
C ALA A 119 -3.21 1.81 -4.80
N ILE A 120 -2.24 2.34 -4.07
CA ILE A 120 -1.69 3.68 -4.32
C ILE A 120 -0.19 3.72 -4.01
N ALA A 121 0.58 4.35 -4.88
CA ALA A 121 2.00 4.60 -4.68
C ALA A 121 2.40 5.93 -5.31
N ALA A 122 3.47 6.57 -4.88
CA ALA A 122 3.92 7.85 -5.44
C ALA A 122 5.44 7.90 -5.62
N ASN A 123 5.88 8.66 -6.61
CA ASN A 123 7.26 9.10 -6.79
C ASN A 123 7.32 10.63 -6.84
N SER A 124 8.48 11.20 -7.19
CA SER A 124 8.67 12.66 -7.23
C SER A 124 7.72 13.41 -8.18
N ASN A 125 7.16 12.73 -9.18
CA ASN A 125 6.38 13.37 -10.25
C ASN A 125 4.89 13.01 -10.21
N TYR A 126 4.56 11.76 -9.79
CA TYR A 126 3.23 11.20 -10.00
C TYR A 126 2.75 10.36 -8.82
N VAL A 127 1.43 10.23 -8.74
CA VAL A 127 0.70 9.27 -7.91
C VAL A 127 0.10 8.21 -8.83
N PHE A 128 0.41 6.95 -8.56
CA PHE A 128 -0.08 5.79 -9.30
C PHE A 128 -1.20 5.13 -8.52
N VAL A 129 -2.30 4.83 -9.18
CA VAL A 129 -3.52 4.28 -8.56
C VAL A 129 -3.90 2.98 -9.25
N GLY A 130 -3.83 1.89 -8.50
CA GLY A 130 -4.20 0.55 -8.95
C GLY A 130 -5.68 0.27 -8.76
N HIS A 131 -6.26 -0.42 -9.74
CA HIS A 131 -7.67 -0.81 -9.75
C HIS A 131 -7.82 -2.34 -9.70
N PRO A 132 -9.02 -2.87 -9.35
CA PRO A 132 -9.33 -4.30 -9.41
C PRO A 132 -9.48 -4.77 -10.87
N SER A 133 -8.53 -4.40 -11.69
CA SER A 133 -8.41 -4.65 -13.11
C SER A 133 -6.93 -4.61 -13.50
N ASN A 134 -6.65 -4.69 -14.77
CA ASN A 134 -5.31 -4.53 -15.31
C ASN A 134 -4.97 -3.06 -15.67
N SER A 135 -5.57 -2.08 -15.01
CA SER A 135 -5.32 -0.67 -15.28
C SER A 135 -4.71 0.06 -14.07
N ILE A 136 -3.84 1.00 -14.36
CA ILE A 136 -3.21 1.92 -13.41
C ILE A 136 -3.48 3.34 -13.87
N SER A 137 -4.17 4.15 -13.06
CA SER A 137 -4.31 5.57 -13.32
C SER A 137 -3.09 6.33 -12.81
N VAL A 138 -2.62 7.31 -13.57
CA VAL A 138 -1.48 8.14 -13.22
C VAL A 138 -1.95 9.58 -13.04
N LEU A 139 -1.74 10.13 -11.87
CA LEU A 139 -2.14 11.47 -11.46
C LEU A 139 -0.92 12.31 -11.12
N ASP A 140 -1.01 13.63 -11.23
CA ASP A 140 -0.04 14.50 -10.58
C ASP A 140 -0.32 14.63 -9.06
N HIS A 141 0.53 15.33 -8.33
CA HIS A 141 0.39 15.51 -6.89
C HIS A 141 -0.80 16.39 -6.46
N ARG A 142 -1.47 17.05 -7.41
CA ARG A 142 -2.76 17.75 -7.21
C ARG A 142 -3.95 16.89 -7.66
N LEU A 143 -3.71 15.61 -7.85
CA LEU A 143 -4.69 14.61 -8.28
C LEU A 143 -5.34 14.91 -9.64
N ASN A 144 -4.70 15.69 -10.53
CA ASN A 144 -5.12 15.80 -11.92
C ASN A 144 -4.67 14.55 -12.68
N GLN A 145 -5.57 13.87 -13.35
CA GLN A 145 -5.24 12.69 -14.15
C GLN A 145 -4.36 13.07 -15.34
N ARG A 146 -3.28 12.31 -15.53
CA ARG A 146 -2.30 12.46 -16.59
C ARG A 146 -2.40 11.37 -17.65
N SER A 147 -2.58 10.13 -17.20
CA SER A 147 -2.81 8.98 -18.08
C SER A 147 -3.58 7.87 -17.38
N THR A 148 -3.94 6.86 -18.14
CA THR A 148 -4.34 5.53 -17.64
C THR A 148 -3.57 4.50 -18.44
N GLU A 149 -2.73 3.73 -17.74
CA GLU A 149 -1.96 2.65 -18.31
C GLU A 149 -2.79 1.37 -18.31
N SER A 150 -3.07 0.84 -19.49
CA SER A 150 -3.71 -0.46 -19.68
C SER A 150 -2.62 -1.53 -19.76
N ILE A 151 -2.43 -2.26 -18.68
CA ILE A 151 -1.45 -3.33 -18.61
C ILE A 151 -2.02 -4.59 -19.27
N SER A 152 -1.18 -5.32 -20.01
CA SER A 152 -1.62 -6.62 -20.56
C SER A 152 -2.11 -7.52 -19.43
N SER A 153 -3.27 -8.16 -19.64
CA SER A 153 -3.83 -9.14 -18.70
C SER A 153 -2.91 -10.34 -18.45
N ASN A 154 -1.90 -10.55 -19.30
CA ASN A 154 -0.85 -11.56 -19.05
C ASN A 154 0.02 -11.18 -17.86
N TYR A 155 0.19 -9.90 -17.56
CA TYR A 155 1.09 -9.41 -16.51
C TYR A 155 0.36 -8.98 -15.25
N LEU A 156 -0.79 -8.31 -15.37
CA LEU A 156 -1.56 -7.81 -14.23
C LEU A 156 -3.04 -8.17 -14.39
N SER A 157 -3.68 -8.52 -13.29
CA SER A 157 -5.12 -8.78 -13.20
C SER A 157 -5.80 -7.93 -12.13
N TYR A 158 -5.15 -7.76 -10.97
CA TYR A 158 -5.74 -7.08 -9.83
C TYR A 158 -4.66 -6.47 -8.94
N ALA A 159 -4.44 -5.17 -9.07
CA ALA A 159 -3.55 -4.44 -8.18
C ALA A 159 -4.20 -4.28 -6.80
N TRP A 160 -3.73 -5.06 -5.81
CA TRP A 160 -4.25 -4.98 -4.44
C TRP A 160 -3.46 -4.02 -3.57
N GLY A 161 -2.13 -4.09 -3.60
CA GLY A 161 -1.21 -3.19 -2.94
C GLY A 161 -0.02 -2.87 -3.84
N MET A 162 0.56 -1.70 -3.68
CA MET A 162 1.66 -1.21 -4.52
C MET A 162 2.69 -0.44 -3.72
N SER A 163 3.95 -0.52 -4.18
CA SER A 163 5.03 0.31 -3.68
C SER A 163 5.98 0.75 -4.78
N ILE A 164 6.68 1.85 -4.56
CA ILE A 164 7.73 2.37 -5.45
C ILE A 164 9.07 2.34 -4.71
N ASN A 165 10.15 1.98 -5.43
CA ASN A 165 11.49 1.97 -4.87
C ASN A 165 12.00 3.41 -4.57
N SER A 166 13.06 3.53 -3.78
CA SER A 166 13.62 4.82 -3.37
C SER A 166 14.09 5.70 -4.54
N ALA A 167 14.49 5.10 -5.66
CA ALA A 167 14.86 5.84 -6.88
C ALA A 167 13.64 6.35 -7.67
N GLY A 168 12.42 5.95 -7.32
CA GLY A 168 11.19 6.40 -7.96
C GLY A 168 10.94 5.84 -9.38
N ASN A 169 11.71 4.84 -9.81
CA ASN A 169 11.71 4.34 -11.18
C ASN A 169 11.22 2.89 -11.34
N ARG A 170 10.84 2.23 -10.24
CA ARG A 170 10.26 0.87 -10.24
C ARG A 170 9.02 0.80 -9.38
N LEU A 171 7.98 0.16 -9.90
CA LEU A 171 6.70 -0.08 -9.25
C LEU A 171 6.52 -1.58 -9.04
N ALA A 172 6.43 -2.02 -7.80
CA ALA A 172 6.03 -3.38 -7.44
C ALA A 172 4.54 -3.41 -7.12
N ILE A 173 3.86 -4.44 -7.59
CA ILE A 173 2.42 -4.65 -7.41
C ILE A 173 2.16 -6.05 -6.88
N ALA A 174 1.41 -6.16 -5.79
CA ALA A 174 0.82 -7.40 -5.34
C ALA A 174 -0.43 -7.71 -6.18
N ASP A 175 -0.31 -8.66 -7.10
CA ASP A 175 -1.43 -9.11 -7.93
C ASP A 175 -2.17 -10.24 -7.23
N TYR A 176 -3.23 -9.85 -6.54
CA TYR A 176 -4.05 -10.75 -5.73
C TYR A 176 -4.62 -11.94 -6.51
N ASN A 177 -5.13 -11.72 -7.71
CA ASN A 177 -5.78 -12.77 -8.51
C ASN A 177 -4.77 -13.71 -9.17
N LYS A 178 -3.59 -13.21 -9.54
CA LYS A 178 -2.54 -14.01 -10.16
C LYS A 178 -1.58 -14.65 -9.17
N ASN A 179 -1.73 -14.40 -7.86
CA ASN A 179 -0.86 -14.95 -6.83
C ASN A 179 0.63 -14.65 -7.09
N GLN A 180 0.94 -13.42 -7.49
CA GLN A 180 2.28 -13.01 -7.88
C GLN A 180 2.59 -11.61 -7.38
N VAL A 181 3.87 -11.30 -7.33
CA VAL A 181 4.37 -9.92 -7.34
C VAL A 181 4.87 -9.64 -8.76
N VAL A 182 4.44 -8.53 -9.33
CA VAL A 182 4.88 -8.06 -10.65
C VAL A 182 5.55 -6.71 -10.52
N GLU A 183 6.61 -6.48 -11.29
CA GLU A 183 7.37 -5.24 -11.29
C GLU A 183 7.35 -4.58 -12.66
N PHE A 184 7.23 -3.26 -12.64
CA PHE A 184 7.26 -2.40 -13.81
C PHE A 184 8.35 -1.33 -13.65
N SER A 185 9.02 -0.96 -14.72
CA SER A 185 9.79 0.28 -14.78
C SER A 185 8.88 1.47 -15.06
N ILE A 186 9.20 2.61 -14.46
CA ILE A 186 8.48 3.87 -14.61
C ILE A 186 9.31 4.81 -15.48
N SER A 187 8.69 5.33 -16.56
CA SER A 187 9.25 6.39 -17.40
C SER A 187 8.20 7.46 -17.68
N GLY A 188 8.28 8.58 -16.95
CA GLY A 188 7.20 9.57 -16.97
C GLY A 188 5.90 8.96 -16.45
N THR A 189 4.84 9.00 -17.25
CA THR A 189 3.55 8.38 -16.93
C THR A 189 3.46 6.92 -17.35
N SER A 190 4.42 6.40 -18.13
CA SER A 190 4.35 5.07 -18.75
C SER A 190 4.96 3.99 -17.87
N LEU A 191 4.33 2.82 -17.88
CA LEU A 191 4.73 1.62 -17.18
C LEU A 191 5.14 0.53 -18.17
N SER A 192 6.36 0.02 -18.05
CA SER A 192 6.86 -1.09 -18.86
C SER A 192 7.11 -2.31 -17.99
N TYR A 193 6.55 -3.46 -18.38
CA TYR A 193 6.75 -4.72 -17.67
C TYR A 193 8.26 -5.05 -17.57
N THR A 194 8.72 -5.41 -16.38
CA THR A 194 10.10 -5.80 -16.12
C THR A 194 10.20 -7.28 -15.78
N GLN A 195 9.50 -7.71 -14.75
CA GLN A 195 9.59 -9.07 -14.23
C GLN A 195 8.40 -9.42 -13.32
N ARG A 196 8.25 -10.70 -13.01
CA ARG A 196 7.26 -11.18 -12.02
C ARG A 196 7.74 -12.45 -11.34
N THR A 197 7.17 -12.75 -10.19
CA THR A 197 7.32 -14.05 -9.53
C THR A 197 6.48 -15.11 -10.23
N ASN A 198 6.64 -16.37 -9.82
CA ASN A 198 5.75 -17.44 -10.28
C ASN A 198 4.30 -17.16 -9.80
N SER A 199 3.32 -17.43 -10.66
CA SER A 199 1.90 -17.15 -10.44
C SER A 199 1.10 -18.35 -9.92
N SER A 200 1.75 -19.47 -9.58
CA SER A 200 1.06 -20.62 -9.01
C SER A 200 0.62 -20.38 -7.58
N TYR A 201 -0.62 -20.69 -7.25
CA TYR A 201 -1.17 -20.64 -5.90
C TYR A 201 -0.50 -21.72 -5.03
N SER A 202 0.48 -21.37 -4.21
CA SER A 202 1.31 -22.33 -3.46
C SER A 202 1.81 -21.77 -2.13
N SER A 203 2.04 -22.67 -1.17
CA SER A 203 2.71 -22.36 0.10
C SER A 203 4.23 -22.51 0.04
N SER A 204 4.79 -23.00 -1.07
CA SER A 204 6.24 -23.14 -1.24
C SER A 204 6.93 -21.77 -1.19
N ASN A 205 8.19 -21.78 -0.81
CA ASN A 205 9.00 -20.55 -0.80
C ASN A 205 9.12 -19.99 -2.22
N GLY A 206 8.94 -18.68 -2.33
CA GLY A 206 8.95 -18.00 -3.62
C GLY A 206 7.61 -17.89 -4.33
N TYR A 207 6.59 -18.62 -3.86
CA TYR A 207 5.22 -18.58 -4.35
C TYR A 207 4.31 -17.82 -3.38
N TYR A 208 3.13 -17.43 -3.83
CA TYR A 208 2.18 -16.67 -3.03
C TYR A 208 0.78 -17.28 -3.07
N ARG A 209 0.01 -16.96 -2.02
CA ARG A 209 -1.44 -17.18 -1.96
C ARG A 209 -2.11 -15.86 -1.65
N ARG A 210 -2.64 -15.19 -2.68
CA ARG A 210 -3.32 -13.90 -2.56
C ARG A 210 -2.43 -12.83 -1.89
N PRO A 211 -1.31 -12.42 -2.50
CA PRO A 211 -0.50 -11.35 -1.96
C PRO A 211 -1.30 -10.04 -1.93
N THR A 212 -1.14 -9.26 -0.86
CA THR A 212 -1.97 -8.08 -0.62
C THR A 212 -1.18 -6.78 -0.56
N ASP A 213 0.11 -6.82 -0.32
CA ASP A 213 0.91 -5.61 -0.31
C ASP A 213 2.37 -5.89 -0.63
N THR A 214 3.10 -4.83 -1.02
CA THR A 214 4.53 -4.85 -1.30
C THR A 214 5.23 -3.66 -0.65
N GLY A 215 6.52 -3.80 -0.38
CA GLY A 215 7.38 -2.71 0.07
C GLY A 215 8.81 -2.92 -0.38
N TYR A 216 9.51 -1.86 -0.75
CA TYR A 216 10.94 -1.90 -1.04
C TYR A 216 11.76 -1.53 0.19
N ASP A 217 12.91 -2.22 0.40
CA ASP A 217 13.97 -1.69 1.26
C ASP A 217 14.92 -0.76 0.47
N SER A 218 15.85 -0.13 1.18
CA SER A 218 16.85 0.77 0.58
C SER A 218 17.80 0.08 -0.39
N SER A 219 17.93 -1.24 -0.31
CA SER A 219 18.76 -2.06 -1.21
C SER A 219 18.00 -2.53 -2.46
N GLY A 220 16.71 -2.17 -2.59
CA GLY A 220 15.86 -2.56 -3.71
C GLY A 220 15.30 -3.98 -3.59
N ASN A 221 15.37 -4.61 -2.42
CA ASN A 221 14.66 -5.86 -2.18
C ASN A 221 13.17 -5.58 -1.98
N ILE A 222 12.33 -6.54 -2.40
CA ILE A 222 10.89 -6.45 -2.28
C ILE A 222 10.43 -7.37 -1.16
N TYR A 223 9.66 -6.82 -0.25
CA TYR A 223 8.88 -7.56 0.74
C TYR A 223 7.45 -7.64 0.26
N ALA A 224 6.81 -8.80 0.38
CA ALA A 224 5.43 -8.98 0.01
C ALA A 224 4.64 -9.72 1.09
N LEU A 225 3.46 -9.20 1.39
CA LEU A 225 2.49 -9.84 2.28
C LEU A 225 1.81 -10.99 1.54
N ASP A 226 1.97 -12.20 2.05
CA ASP A 226 1.44 -13.45 1.50
C ASP A 226 0.26 -13.90 2.38
N LEU A 227 -0.92 -13.30 2.13
CA LEU A 227 -2.07 -13.31 3.05
C LEU A 227 -2.47 -14.70 3.50
N TYR A 228 -2.80 -15.62 2.58
CA TYR A 228 -3.26 -16.97 2.93
C TYR A 228 -2.13 -17.96 3.30
N ASN A 229 -0.89 -17.52 3.28
CA ASN A 229 0.23 -18.24 3.84
C ASN A 229 0.70 -17.63 5.17
N HIS A 230 0.03 -16.60 5.68
CA HIS A 230 0.31 -15.94 6.97
C HIS A 230 1.79 -15.58 7.14
N ARG A 231 2.40 -15.01 6.10
CA ARG A 231 3.84 -14.71 6.10
C ARG A 231 4.17 -13.46 5.27
N ILE A 232 5.34 -12.89 5.53
CA ILE A 232 6.02 -11.96 4.63
C ILE A 232 7.14 -12.72 3.93
N GLN A 233 7.30 -12.52 2.63
CA GLN A 233 8.46 -13.01 1.90
C GLN A 233 9.32 -11.86 1.41
N LYS A 234 10.64 -11.99 1.59
CA LYS A 234 11.65 -11.11 1.01
C LYS A 234 12.15 -11.70 -0.31
N LYS A 235 12.20 -10.86 -1.33
CA LYS A 235 12.79 -11.13 -2.64
C LYS A 235 13.92 -10.12 -2.89
N ASN A 236 14.96 -10.54 -3.60
CA ASN A 236 15.95 -9.57 -4.07
C ASN A 236 15.44 -8.79 -5.30
N SER A 237 16.28 -7.90 -5.83
CA SER A 237 15.95 -7.05 -7.00
C SER A 237 15.64 -7.83 -8.29
N SER A 238 15.99 -9.12 -8.38
CA SER A 238 15.63 -10.01 -9.49
C SER A 238 14.43 -10.91 -9.15
N LEU A 239 13.68 -10.60 -8.09
CA LEU A 239 12.54 -11.36 -7.56
C LEU A 239 12.89 -12.80 -7.12
N ALA A 240 14.16 -13.12 -6.92
CA ALA A 240 14.55 -14.39 -6.32
C ALA A 240 14.25 -14.40 -4.82
N TYR A 241 13.70 -15.51 -4.34
CA TYR A 241 13.39 -15.71 -2.91
C TYR A 241 14.65 -15.61 -2.06
N GLN A 242 14.57 -14.89 -0.95
CA GLN A 242 15.64 -14.74 0.02
C GLN A 242 15.28 -15.37 1.37
N THR A 243 14.21 -14.92 1.97
CA THR A 243 13.75 -15.37 3.29
C THR A 243 12.26 -15.10 3.49
N LYS A 244 11.73 -15.61 4.59
CA LYS A 244 10.36 -15.32 5.05
C LYS A 244 10.31 -15.11 6.56
N THR A 245 9.25 -14.44 7.02
CA THR A 245 8.83 -14.34 8.42
C THR A 245 7.35 -14.72 8.49
N GLY A 246 6.98 -15.50 9.48
CA GLY A 246 5.65 -16.10 9.58
C GLY A 246 5.64 -17.59 9.23
N SER A 247 4.50 -18.21 9.26
CA SER A 247 4.29 -19.66 9.06
C SER A 247 4.50 -20.15 7.62
#